data_7056e4505517b1f4e421a68e6d21d910
#
_entry.id   7056e4505517b1f4e421a68e6d21d910
#
_cell.length_a   1.000
_cell.length_b   1.000
_cell.length_c   1.000
_cell.angle_alpha   90.00
_cell.angle_beta   90.00
_cell.angle_gamma   90.00
#
_symmetry.space_group_name_H-M   'P 1'
#
loop_
_entity.id
_entity.type
_entity.pdbx_description
1 polymer ?
#
loop_
_entity_poly.entity_id
_entity_poly.type
_entity_poly.pdbx_seq_one_letter_code
_entity_poly.pdbx_strand_id
1 'polypeptide(L)'
;MSASSKKKLTQYECLAGTLRDRIAAGIYARGDKLPSEMELMDESGLSRSTVRHALKVLVDEGLVRTERGRGAFVADTPALHENNLVFSSYTKQVEGQGMKPTTRTVDSGFTKAGGSIAKFFDAAVGSKLVKLVRLRYLDDAPLCLETTYLPPSFGALIDRDINGSLYATLRQEFHRAPAQGHKTFEVCYASQNEAFLLNVERGQALILITDYVYDTDGRPLHVSKRIQRTDRAKYTEPIG
;
A
#
# COMPACT_ATOMS: atom_id res chain seq x y z
N MET A 1 17.43 -31.60 0.16
CA MET A 1 18.31 -30.42 0.39
C MET A 1 18.29 -29.60 -0.87
N SER A 2 17.46 -28.57 -0.91
CA SER A 2 17.36 -27.66 -2.07
C SER A 2 17.94 -26.30 -1.64
N ALA A 3 19.06 -25.94 -2.23
CA ALA A 3 19.75 -24.68 -1.98
C ALA A 3 18.93 -23.55 -2.60
N SER A 4 18.38 -22.69 -1.74
CA SER A 4 17.78 -21.41 -2.16
C SER A 4 18.85 -20.55 -2.82
N SER A 5 18.81 -20.42 -4.14
CA SER A 5 19.67 -19.52 -4.92
C SER A 5 19.37 -18.08 -4.49
N LYS A 6 20.23 -17.47 -3.67
CA LYS A 6 20.21 -16.02 -3.42
C LYS A 6 20.43 -15.32 -4.75
N LYS A 7 19.38 -14.69 -5.31
CA LYS A 7 19.46 -13.85 -6.50
C LYS A 7 20.48 -12.73 -6.24
N LYS A 8 21.59 -12.74 -6.98
CA LYS A 8 22.64 -11.71 -6.85
C LYS A 8 22.05 -10.37 -7.33
N LEU A 9 22.01 -9.38 -6.47
CA LEU A 9 21.55 -8.04 -6.80
C LEU A 9 22.39 -7.45 -7.94
N THR A 10 21.73 -6.78 -8.86
CA THR A 10 22.41 -6.04 -9.94
C THR A 10 23.03 -4.75 -9.39
N GLN A 11 23.99 -4.17 -10.12
CA GLN A 11 24.67 -2.95 -9.69
C GLN A 11 23.71 -1.76 -9.49
N TYR A 12 22.70 -1.63 -10.35
CA TYR A 12 21.70 -0.56 -10.19
C TYR A 12 20.78 -0.79 -9.00
N GLU A 13 20.44 -2.04 -8.69
CA GLU A 13 19.66 -2.39 -7.48
C GLU A 13 20.45 -2.08 -6.19
N CYS A 14 21.74 -2.33 -6.19
CA CYS A 14 22.61 -1.96 -5.06
C CYS A 14 22.66 -0.44 -4.85
N LEU A 15 22.86 0.34 -5.91
CA LEU A 15 22.89 1.80 -5.81
C LEU A 15 21.53 2.36 -5.39
N ALA A 16 20.43 1.87 -5.96
CA ALA A 16 19.08 2.26 -5.56
C ALA A 16 18.83 1.92 -4.09
N GLY A 17 19.26 0.75 -3.61
CA GLY A 17 19.22 0.37 -2.21
C GLY A 17 19.96 1.34 -1.30
N THR A 18 21.21 1.67 -1.63
CA THR A 18 22.03 2.62 -0.87
C THR A 18 21.36 4.01 -0.77
N LEU A 19 20.83 4.52 -1.88
CA LEU A 19 20.15 5.82 -1.88
C LEU A 19 18.85 5.78 -1.07
N ARG A 20 18.10 4.67 -1.16
CA ARG A 20 16.88 4.45 -0.37
C ARG A 20 17.18 4.46 1.13
N ASP A 21 18.25 3.76 1.54
CA ASP A 21 18.66 3.69 2.95
C ASP A 21 19.11 5.09 3.45
N ARG A 22 19.80 5.88 2.62
CA ARG A 22 20.20 7.26 2.96
C ARG A 22 18.98 8.18 3.12
N ILE A 23 17.97 8.05 2.26
CA ILE A 23 16.68 8.78 2.37
C ILE A 23 15.95 8.36 3.66
N ALA A 24 15.85 7.06 3.90
CA ALA A 24 15.20 6.53 5.10
C ALA A 24 15.91 6.94 6.40
N ALA A 25 17.24 7.05 6.38
CA ALA A 25 18.04 7.54 7.50
C ALA A 25 18.01 9.07 7.67
N GLY A 26 17.33 9.81 6.78
CA GLY A 26 17.23 11.26 6.84
C GLY A 26 18.50 12.01 6.39
N ILE A 27 19.46 11.32 5.75
CA ILE A 27 20.66 11.95 5.17
C ILE A 27 20.26 12.90 4.04
N TYR A 28 19.22 12.51 3.30
CA TYR A 28 18.51 13.38 2.37
C TYR A 28 17.07 13.55 2.86
N ALA A 29 16.73 14.75 3.31
CA ALA A 29 15.39 15.09 3.74
C ALA A 29 14.44 15.27 2.53
N ARG A 30 13.13 15.33 2.80
CA ARG A 30 12.12 15.61 1.77
C ARG A 30 12.38 16.95 1.11
N GLY A 31 12.28 16.99 -0.20
CA GLY A 31 12.58 18.17 -1.01
C GLY A 31 14.07 18.38 -1.29
N ASP A 32 14.97 17.68 -0.61
CA ASP A 32 16.40 17.80 -0.83
C ASP A 32 16.80 17.33 -2.23
N LYS A 33 17.78 17.99 -2.79
CA LYS A 33 18.41 17.60 -4.04
C LYS A 33 19.36 16.42 -3.79
N LEU A 34 19.16 15.34 -4.55
CA LEU A 34 20.11 14.23 -4.58
C LEU A 34 21.38 14.63 -5.37
N PRO A 35 22.51 13.95 -5.13
CA PRO A 35 23.70 14.11 -5.95
C PRO A 35 23.36 13.92 -7.44
N SER A 36 24.03 14.69 -8.29
CA SER A 36 23.88 14.60 -9.74
C SER A 36 24.31 13.23 -10.28
N GLU A 37 23.89 12.89 -11.50
CA GLU A 37 24.33 11.65 -12.17
C GLU A 37 25.88 11.54 -12.16
N MET A 38 26.58 12.65 -12.34
CA MET A 38 28.05 12.69 -12.38
C MET A 38 28.66 12.41 -11.00
N GLU A 39 28.14 13.07 -9.96
CA GLU A 39 28.58 12.83 -8.59
C GLU A 39 28.33 11.40 -8.13
N LEU A 40 27.17 10.82 -8.52
CA LEU A 40 26.85 9.43 -8.23
C LEU A 40 27.75 8.45 -9.00
N MET A 41 28.14 8.77 -10.23
CA MET A 41 29.13 7.98 -10.99
C MET A 41 30.51 8.02 -10.29
N ASP A 42 30.94 9.19 -9.87
CA ASP A 42 32.22 9.37 -9.20
C ASP A 42 32.26 8.65 -7.84
N GLU A 43 31.18 8.73 -7.07
CA GLU A 43 31.06 8.07 -5.77
C GLU A 43 30.95 6.53 -5.88
N SER A 44 30.19 6.02 -6.86
CA SER A 44 29.90 4.59 -6.99
C SER A 44 30.82 3.83 -7.94
N GLY A 45 31.54 4.50 -8.82
CA GLY A 45 32.31 3.89 -9.89
C GLY A 45 31.47 3.24 -11.00
N LEU A 46 30.17 3.54 -11.04
CA LEU A 46 29.24 2.91 -11.98
C LEU A 46 29.09 3.71 -13.27
N SER A 47 28.65 3.03 -14.33
CA SER A 47 28.38 3.69 -15.61
C SER A 47 27.16 4.62 -15.51
N ARG A 48 27.11 5.64 -16.38
CA ARG A 48 25.99 6.60 -16.44
C ARG A 48 24.64 5.90 -16.67
N SER A 49 24.59 4.87 -17.49
CA SER A 49 23.38 4.10 -17.74
C SER A 49 22.90 3.37 -16.47
N THR A 50 23.82 2.81 -15.68
CA THR A 50 23.53 2.13 -14.42
C THR A 50 23.00 3.12 -13.37
N VAL A 51 23.63 4.30 -13.24
CA VAL A 51 23.19 5.37 -12.32
C VAL A 51 21.79 5.86 -12.71
N ARG A 52 21.55 6.13 -13.99
CA ARG A 52 20.22 6.55 -14.48
C ARG A 52 19.15 5.48 -14.24
N HIS A 53 19.50 4.21 -14.38
CA HIS A 53 18.58 3.11 -14.08
C HIS A 53 18.26 3.06 -12.58
N ALA A 54 19.26 3.21 -11.70
CA ALA A 54 19.04 3.29 -10.25
C ALA A 54 18.12 4.46 -9.86
N LEU A 55 18.38 5.66 -10.41
CA LEU A 55 17.53 6.82 -10.18
C LEU A 55 16.11 6.62 -10.71
N LYS A 56 15.96 5.96 -11.88
CA LYS A 56 14.65 5.64 -12.43
C LYS A 56 13.89 4.70 -11.52
N VAL A 57 14.52 3.69 -10.94
CA VAL A 57 13.89 2.80 -9.94
C VAL A 57 13.34 3.62 -8.77
N LEU A 58 14.11 4.57 -8.21
CA LEU A 58 13.65 5.41 -7.11
C LEU A 58 12.53 6.39 -7.53
N VAL A 59 12.52 6.84 -8.79
CA VAL A 59 11.41 7.63 -9.35
C VAL A 59 10.16 6.77 -9.52
N ASP A 60 10.34 5.54 -10.02
CA ASP A 60 9.24 4.57 -10.17
C ASP A 60 8.69 4.15 -8.80
N GLU A 61 9.52 4.11 -7.76
CA GLU A 61 9.13 3.92 -6.35
C GLU A 61 8.48 5.16 -5.71
N GLY A 62 8.49 6.32 -6.38
CA GLY A 62 7.96 7.57 -5.83
C GLY A 62 8.78 8.20 -4.73
N LEU A 63 9.99 7.68 -4.45
CA LEU A 63 10.92 8.24 -3.46
C LEU A 63 11.66 9.46 -3.99
N VAL A 64 11.79 9.56 -5.31
CA VAL A 64 12.52 10.62 -5.99
C VAL A 64 11.66 11.18 -7.11
N ARG A 65 11.74 12.50 -7.31
CA ARG A 65 11.18 13.19 -8.49
C ARG A 65 12.32 13.82 -9.29
N THR A 66 12.19 13.85 -10.60
CA THR A 66 13.16 14.50 -11.48
C THR A 66 12.58 15.78 -12.04
N GLU A 67 13.38 16.85 -12.01
CA GLU A 67 13.06 18.13 -12.64
C GLU A 67 14.02 18.38 -13.80
N ARG A 68 13.47 18.62 -14.99
CA ARG A 68 14.28 18.82 -16.20
C ARG A 68 15.26 19.99 -16.01
N GLY A 69 16.56 19.71 -16.20
CA GLY A 69 17.63 20.70 -16.04
C GLY A 69 18.03 21.02 -14.59
N ARG A 70 17.28 20.57 -13.59
CA ARG A 70 17.56 20.83 -12.16
C ARG A 70 18.10 19.62 -11.42
N GLY A 71 17.78 18.40 -11.88
CA GLY A 71 18.27 17.15 -11.31
C GLY A 71 17.19 16.30 -10.63
N ALA A 72 17.62 15.44 -9.73
CA ALA A 72 16.76 14.56 -8.94
C ALA A 72 16.60 15.11 -7.51
N PHE A 73 15.40 15.01 -6.95
CA PHE A 73 15.05 15.50 -5.62
C PHE A 73 14.30 14.42 -4.86
N VAL A 74 14.49 14.35 -3.55
CA VAL A 74 13.63 13.50 -2.69
C VAL A 74 12.19 14.00 -2.81
N ALA A 75 11.25 13.08 -3.01
CA ALA A 75 9.85 13.44 -3.16
C ALA A 75 9.30 14.07 -1.86
N ASP A 76 8.58 15.18 -1.99
CA ASP A 76 7.98 15.88 -0.85
C ASP A 76 6.85 15.06 -0.20
N THR A 77 6.22 14.23 -1.01
CA THR A 77 5.15 13.33 -0.57
C THR A 77 5.46 11.93 -1.08
N PRO A 78 5.85 10.99 -0.21
CA PRO A 78 6.05 9.62 -0.64
C PRO A 78 4.72 9.05 -1.14
N ALA A 79 4.73 8.54 -2.37
CA ALA A 79 3.61 7.77 -2.92
C ALA A 79 3.79 6.29 -2.58
N LEU A 80 2.75 5.66 -2.07
CA LEU A 80 2.75 4.21 -1.88
C LEU A 80 2.76 3.51 -3.24
N HIS A 81 3.77 2.68 -3.48
CA HIS A 81 3.79 1.77 -4.63
C HIS A 81 3.14 0.45 -4.22
N GLU A 82 1.94 0.21 -4.70
CA GLU A 82 1.28 -1.08 -4.51
C GLU A 82 1.65 -2.03 -5.65
N ASN A 83 2.28 -3.15 -5.30
CA ASN A 83 2.48 -4.26 -6.21
C ASN A 83 1.26 -5.18 -6.14
N ASN A 84 0.51 -5.29 -7.24
CA ASN A 84 -0.76 -6.01 -7.31
C ASN A 84 -0.64 -7.54 -7.18
N LEU A 85 0.57 -8.10 -7.23
CA LEU A 85 0.80 -9.54 -7.34
C LEU A 85 0.98 -10.27 -6.01
N VAL A 86 1.04 -9.56 -4.87
CA VAL A 86 1.30 -10.20 -3.57
C VAL A 86 0.26 -9.81 -2.53
N PHE A 87 -0.38 -10.81 -1.91
CA PHE A 87 -1.21 -10.61 -0.71
C PHE A 87 -0.33 -10.31 0.50
N SER A 88 0.33 -9.16 0.48
CA SER A 88 1.03 -8.64 1.65
C SER A 88 0.13 -7.67 2.41
N SER A 89 0.31 -7.61 3.74
CA SER A 89 -0.42 -6.60 4.50
C SER A 89 0.08 -5.20 4.11
N TYR A 90 -0.81 -4.22 4.11
CA TYR A 90 -0.48 -2.80 3.94
C TYR A 90 0.76 -2.41 4.74
N THR A 91 0.80 -2.78 6.02
CA THR A 91 1.93 -2.50 6.92
C THR A 91 3.26 -2.98 6.34
N LYS A 92 3.31 -4.27 5.88
CA LYS A 92 4.54 -4.84 5.30
C LYS A 92 4.95 -4.18 3.98
N GLN A 93 3.97 -3.80 3.14
CA GLN A 93 4.25 -3.11 1.88
C GLN A 93 4.90 -1.74 2.12
N VAL A 94 4.37 -0.99 3.07
CA VAL A 94 4.83 0.35 3.41
C VAL A 94 6.20 0.31 4.11
N GLU A 95 6.36 -0.57 5.10
CA GLU A 95 7.64 -0.76 5.81
C GLU A 95 8.75 -1.19 4.85
N GLY A 96 8.44 -2.06 3.89
CA GLY A 96 9.38 -2.49 2.86
C GLY A 96 9.88 -1.36 1.95
N GLN A 97 9.18 -0.22 1.94
CA GLN A 97 9.55 1.01 1.21
C GLN A 97 10.20 2.08 2.11
N GLY A 98 10.50 1.74 3.37
CA GLY A 98 11.15 2.66 4.31
C GLY A 98 10.22 3.75 4.86
N MET A 99 8.90 3.60 4.68
CA MET A 99 7.89 4.54 5.14
C MET A 99 7.23 4.03 6.42
N LYS A 100 6.66 4.94 7.23
CA LYS A 100 6.03 4.61 8.51
C LYS A 100 4.51 4.50 8.38
N PRO A 101 3.94 3.29 8.34
CA PRO A 101 2.51 3.11 8.32
C PRO A 101 1.92 3.26 9.71
N THR A 102 0.83 4.00 9.82
CA THR A 102 -0.04 3.98 11.01
C THR A 102 -1.48 3.76 10.59
N THR A 103 -2.28 3.22 11.49
CA THR A 103 -3.69 2.93 11.24
C THR A 103 -4.50 3.32 12.47
N ARG A 104 -5.66 3.93 12.24
CA ARG A 104 -6.64 4.22 13.28
C ARG A 104 -7.98 3.61 12.90
N THR A 105 -8.55 2.82 13.80
CA THR A 105 -9.93 2.34 13.68
C THR A 105 -10.88 3.52 13.83
N VAL A 106 -11.77 3.71 12.86
CA VAL A 106 -12.77 4.78 12.82
C VAL A 106 -14.13 4.25 13.27
N ASP A 107 -14.47 3.03 12.86
CA ASP A 107 -15.74 2.38 13.17
C ASP A 107 -15.58 0.86 13.11
N SER A 108 -16.27 0.13 13.98
CA SER A 108 -16.35 -1.32 13.95
C SER A 108 -17.73 -1.77 14.43
N GLY A 109 -18.28 -2.80 13.81
CA GLY A 109 -19.58 -3.31 14.19
C GLY A 109 -20.16 -4.30 13.21
N PHE A 110 -21.41 -4.71 13.46
CA PHE A 110 -22.14 -5.53 12.52
C PHE A 110 -22.87 -4.65 11.50
N THR A 111 -22.97 -5.17 10.27
CA THR A 111 -23.72 -4.55 9.18
C THR A 111 -24.49 -5.60 8.38
N LYS A 112 -25.33 -5.16 7.45
CA LYS A 112 -26.04 -6.00 6.50
C LYS A 112 -25.31 -6.08 5.17
N ALA A 113 -25.20 -7.27 4.58
CA ALA A 113 -24.56 -7.48 3.29
C ALA A 113 -25.35 -6.83 2.15
N GLY A 114 -24.71 -5.97 1.38
CA GLY A 114 -25.21 -5.48 0.08
C GLY A 114 -25.02 -6.53 -1.01
N GLY A 115 -25.68 -6.36 -2.18
CA GLY A 115 -25.79 -7.36 -3.23
C GLY A 115 -24.47 -7.99 -3.69
N SER A 116 -23.47 -7.19 -4.08
CA SER A 116 -22.18 -7.70 -4.56
C SER A 116 -21.38 -8.41 -3.47
N ILE A 117 -21.42 -7.90 -2.25
CA ILE A 117 -20.73 -8.48 -1.09
C ILE A 117 -21.42 -9.75 -0.65
N ALA A 118 -22.77 -9.76 -0.61
CA ALA A 118 -23.56 -10.96 -0.31
C ALA A 118 -23.24 -12.09 -1.31
N LYS A 119 -23.21 -11.76 -2.60
CA LYS A 119 -22.85 -12.73 -3.66
C LYS A 119 -21.46 -13.31 -3.46
N PHE A 120 -20.47 -12.51 -3.07
CA PHE A 120 -19.11 -12.99 -2.82
C PHE A 120 -19.05 -13.99 -1.66
N PHE A 121 -19.82 -13.76 -0.60
CA PHE A 121 -19.86 -14.65 0.57
C PHE A 121 -20.85 -15.81 0.41
N ASP A 122 -21.47 -15.97 -0.76
CA ASP A 122 -22.54 -16.96 -0.99
C ASP A 122 -23.67 -16.86 0.07
N ALA A 123 -24.08 -15.62 0.35
CA ALA A 123 -25.05 -15.29 1.39
C ALA A 123 -26.23 -14.51 0.81
N ALA A 124 -27.36 -14.54 1.50
CA ALA A 124 -28.50 -13.72 1.13
C ALA A 124 -28.22 -12.22 1.33
N VAL A 125 -28.78 -11.37 0.48
CA VAL A 125 -28.77 -9.91 0.69
C VAL A 125 -29.39 -9.59 2.05
N GLY A 126 -28.74 -8.74 2.84
CA GLY A 126 -29.15 -8.43 4.20
C GLY A 126 -28.57 -9.36 5.27
N SER A 127 -27.82 -10.41 4.90
CA SER A 127 -27.09 -11.24 5.86
C SER A 127 -26.16 -10.41 6.73
N LYS A 128 -25.98 -10.85 7.98
CA LYS A 128 -25.10 -10.17 8.96
C LYS A 128 -23.64 -10.34 8.59
N LEU A 129 -22.88 -9.25 8.59
CA LEU A 129 -21.42 -9.21 8.39
C LEU A 129 -20.75 -8.37 9.48
N VAL A 130 -19.48 -8.63 9.73
CA VAL A 130 -18.61 -7.70 10.46
C VAL A 130 -18.13 -6.63 9.50
N LYS A 131 -18.19 -5.36 9.93
CA LYS A 131 -17.66 -4.20 9.22
C LYS A 131 -16.59 -3.55 10.08
N LEU A 132 -15.42 -3.30 9.50
CA LEU A 132 -14.31 -2.58 10.11
C LEU A 132 -13.97 -1.40 9.22
N VAL A 133 -13.94 -0.19 9.77
CA VAL A 133 -13.54 1.02 9.04
C VAL A 133 -12.24 1.54 9.65
N ARG A 134 -11.20 1.64 8.83
CA ARG A 134 -9.87 2.03 9.26
C ARG A 134 -9.31 3.15 8.40
N LEU A 135 -8.82 4.19 9.03
CA LEU A 135 -8.10 5.28 8.37
C LEU A 135 -6.60 4.96 8.44
N ARG A 136 -5.97 4.86 7.28
CA ARG A 136 -4.55 4.55 7.15
C ARG A 136 -3.76 5.80 6.84
N TYR A 137 -2.63 5.90 7.48
CA TYR A 137 -1.71 7.02 7.34
C TYR A 137 -0.39 6.54 6.78
N LEU A 138 0.28 7.45 6.11
CA LEU A 138 1.64 7.31 5.63
C LEU A 138 2.41 8.53 6.12
N ASP A 139 3.40 8.32 7.00
CA ASP A 139 4.16 9.39 7.65
C ASP A 139 3.26 10.51 8.21
N ASP A 140 2.32 10.11 9.07
CA ASP A 140 1.35 10.96 9.77
C ASP A 140 0.31 11.70 8.89
N ALA A 141 0.32 11.49 7.59
CA ALA A 141 -0.70 12.04 6.70
C ALA A 141 -1.69 10.99 6.19
N PRO A 142 -3.01 11.28 6.15
CA PRO A 142 -4.01 10.33 5.69
C PRO A 142 -3.70 9.85 4.25
N LEU A 143 -3.76 8.54 4.04
CA LEU A 143 -3.56 7.92 2.73
C LEU A 143 -4.87 7.37 2.18
N CYS A 144 -5.53 6.51 2.94
CA CYS A 144 -6.78 5.89 2.49
C CYS A 144 -7.74 5.56 3.65
N LEU A 145 -9.03 5.54 3.32
CA LEU A 145 -10.09 5.00 4.16
C LEU A 145 -10.44 3.61 3.68
N GLU A 146 -10.21 2.60 4.53
CA GLU A 146 -10.48 1.20 4.23
C GLU A 146 -11.71 0.71 4.99
N THR A 147 -12.68 0.15 4.28
CA THR A 147 -13.82 -0.57 4.86
C THR A 147 -13.70 -2.04 4.53
N THR A 148 -13.53 -2.88 5.54
CA THR A 148 -13.42 -4.33 5.39
C THR A 148 -14.68 -5.01 5.90
N TYR A 149 -15.20 -5.94 5.11
CA TYR A 149 -16.35 -6.79 5.43
C TYR A 149 -15.88 -8.23 5.59
N LEU A 150 -16.27 -8.86 6.70
CA LEU A 150 -15.92 -10.24 7.01
C LEU A 150 -17.19 -11.03 7.43
N PRO A 151 -17.16 -12.37 7.31
CA PRO A 151 -18.20 -13.23 7.87
C PRO A 151 -18.45 -12.96 9.36
N PRO A 152 -19.65 -13.24 9.88
CA PRO A 152 -20.00 -12.97 11.28
C PRO A 152 -19.19 -13.80 12.28
N SER A 153 -18.54 -14.89 11.85
CA SER A 153 -17.60 -15.67 12.68
C SER A 153 -16.38 -14.87 13.15
N PHE A 154 -16.09 -13.75 12.51
CA PHE A 154 -15.03 -12.80 12.93
C PHE A 154 -15.54 -11.72 13.89
N GLY A 155 -16.70 -11.90 14.51
CA GLY A 155 -17.33 -10.91 15.39
C GLY A 155 -16.44 -10.42 16.55
N ALA A 156 -15.54 -11.27 17.04
CA ALA A 156 -14.58 -10.91 18.07
C ALA A 156 -13.63 -9.76 17.68
N LEU A 157 -13.47 -9.44 16.39
CA LEU A 157 -12.68 -8.30 15.93
C LEU A 157 -13.30 -6.94 16.27
N ILE A 158 -14.60 -6.88 16.56
CA ILE A 158 -15.32 -5.63 16.83
C ILE A 158 -14.82 -4.97 18.12
N ASP A 159 -14.52 -5.80 19.13
CA ASP A 159 -14.11 -5.33 20.46
C ASP A 159 -12.59 -5.29 20.65
N ARG A 160 -11.82 -5.43 19.54
CA ARG A 160 -10.36 -5.48 19.59
C ARG A 160 -9.71 -4.24 19.01
N ASP A 161 -8.48 -3.97 19.48
CA ASP A 161 -7.59 -3.04 18.80
C ASP A 161 -7.05 -3.69 17.51
N ILE A 162 -7.56 -3.21 16.36
CA ILE A 162 -7.14 -3.62 15.03
C ILE A 162 -6.33 -2.55 14.30
N ASN A 163 -5.68 -1.65 15.03
CA ASN A 163 -4.80 -0.63 14.46
C ASN A 163 -3.51 -1.22 13.88
N GLY A 164 -3.19 -2.46 14.21
CA GLY A 164 -2.12 -3.23 13.61
C GLY A 164 -2.48 -3.89 12.27
N SER A 165 -1.75 -4.96 11.94
CA SER A 165 -1.98 -5.74 10.73
C SER A 165 -3.18 -6.69 10.89
N LEU A 166 -4.28 -6.41 10.19
CA LEU A 166 -5.44 -7.31 10.16
C LEU A 166 -5.06 -8.74 9.73
N TYR A 167 -4.17 -8.88 8.74
CA TYR A 167 -3.75 -10.21 8.28
C TYR A 167 -2.91 -10.97 9.32
N ALA A 168 -2.17 -10.27 10.19
CA ALA A 168 -1.51 -10.90 11.32
C ALA A 168 -2.52 -11.43 12.32
N THR A 169 -3.51 -10.62 12.70
CA THR A 169 -4.60 -11.01 13.60
C THR A 169 -5.40 -12.20 13.04
N LEU A 170 -5.78 -12.15 11.76
CA LEU A 170 -6.51 -13.25 11.11
C LEU A 170 -5.73 -14.57 11.15
N ARG A 171 -4.41 -14.53 10.94
CA ARG A 171 -3.56 -15.73 11.02
C ARG A 171 -3.40 -16.25 12.45
N GLN A 172 -3.11 -15.36 13.38
CA GLN A 172 -2.75 -15.75 14.76
C GLN A 172 -3.97 -16.20 15.57
N GLU A 173 -5.10 -15.54 15.41
CA GLU A 173 -6.26 -15.76 16.28
C GLU A 173 -7.36 -16.58 15.61
N PHE A 174 -7.49 -16.49 14.29
CA PHE A 174 -8.55 -17.18 13.56
C PHE A 174 -8.02 -18.32 12.66
N HIS A 175 -6.70 -18.49 12.60
CA HIS A 175 -6.04 -19.48 11.74
C HIS A 175 -6.47 -19.38 10.28
N ARG A 176 -6.76 -18.16 9.81
CA ARG A 176 -7.18 -17.85 8.46
C ARG A 176 -6.17 -16.89 7.82
N ALA A 177 -5.61 -17.26 6.69
CA ALA A 177 -4.64 -16.47 5.96
C ALA A 177 -5.14 -16.15 4.54
N PRO A 178 -4.95 -14.93 4.03
CA PRO A 178 -5.27 -14.63 2.64
C PRO A 178 -4.34 -15.42 1.71
N ALA A 179 -4.88 -15.97 0.62
CA ALA A 179 -4.15 -16.78 -0.33
C ALA A 179 -4.36 -16.35 -1.79
N GLN A 180 -5.58 -16.05 -2.18
CA GLN A 180 -5.91 -15.66 -3.55
C GLN A 180 -7.09 -14.69 -3.59
N GLY A 181 -7.28 -14.04 -4.72
CA GLY A 181 -8.38 -13.09 -4.89
C GLY A 181 -8.26 -12.30 -6.18
N HIS A 182 -9.15 -11.34 -6.33
CA HIS A 182 -9.09 -10.38 -7.42
C HIS A 182 -9.36 -8.98 -6.88
N LYS A 183 -8.93 -8.00 -7.64
CA LYS A 183 -8.99 -6.59 -7.30
C LYS A 183 -9.63 -5.81 -8.44
N THR A 184 -10.48 -4.84 -8.12
CA THR A 184 -11.00 -3.89 -9.08
C THR A 184 -10.56 -2.48 -8.72
N PHE A 185 -10.40 -1.63 -9.74
CA PHE A 185 -10.05 -0.22 -9.61
C PHE A 185 -11.11 0.62 -10.28
N GLU A 186 -11.62 1.61 -9.57
CA GLU A 186 -12.64 2.52 -10.07
C GLU A 186 -12.29 3.95 -9.64
N VAL A 187 -12.63 4.94 -10.45
CA VAL A 187 -12.54 6.33 -10.05
C VAL A 187 -13.79 6.68 -9.24
N CYS A 188 -13.59 7.33 -8.10
CA CYS A 188 -14.67 7.88 -7.30
C CYS A 188 -14.33 9.33 -6.90
N TYR A 189 -15.29 10.01 -6.29
CA TYR A 189 -15.12 11.41 -5.88
C TYR A 189 -15.40 11.54 -4.38
N ALA A 190 -14.58 12.32 -3.69
CA ALA A 190 -14.67 12.51 -2.25
C ALA A 190 -16.03 13.06 -1.82
N SER A 191 -16.77 12.32 -1.02
CA SER A 191 -17.92 12.80 -0.27
C SER A 191 -17.46 13.76 0.83
N GLN A 192 -18.40 14.44 1.49
CA GLN A 192 -18.09 15.34 2.61
C GLN A 192 -17.31 14.64 3.73
N ASN A 193 -17.71 13.41 4.08
CA ASN A 193 -17.07 12.63 5.15
C ASN A 193 -15.67 12.13 4.74
N GLU A 194 -15.52 11.64 3.52
CA GLU A 194 -14.23 11.19 2.99
C GLU A 194 -13.25 12.34 2.84
N ALA A 195 -13.72 13.51 2.38
CA ALA A 195 -12.93 14.72 2.30
C ALA A 195 -12.36 15.14 3.66
N PHE A 196 -13.19 15.11 4.70
CA PHE A 196 -12.78 15.41 6.06
C PHE A 196 -11.75 14.39 6.58
N LEU A 197 -12.02 13.08 6.44
CA LEU A 197 -11.16 12.02 6.97
C LEU A 197 -9.82 11.93 6.22
N LEU A 198 -9.83 12.13 4.90
CA LEU A 198 -8.65 12.04 4.07
C LEU A 198 -7.88 13.36 3.93
N ASN A 199 -8.40 14.45 4.51
CA ASN A 199 -7.85 15.79 4.36
C ASN A 199 -7.63 16.18 2.88
N VAL A 200 -8.71 16.11 2.12
CA VAL A 200 -8.78 16.48 0.69
C VAL A 200 -10.00 17.38 0.44
N GLU A 201 -10.10 17.96 -0.74
CA GLU A 201 -11.27 18.75 -1.11
C GLU A 201 -12.48 17.85 -1.41
N ARG A 202 -13.69 18.32 -1.10
CA ARG A 202 -14.92 17.66 -1.50
C ARG A 202 -14.99 17.59 -3.03
N GLY A 203 -15.30 16.41 -3.56
CA GLY A 203 -15.34 16.17 -5.00
C GLY A 203 -13.98 15.92 -5.64
N GLN A 204 -12.89 15.92 -4.86
CA GLN A 204 -11.59 15.50 -5.38
C GLN A 204 -11.67 14.07 -5.91
N ALA A 205 -11.03 13.80 -7.05
CA ALA A 205 -10.92 12.46 -7.61
C ALA A 205 -10.07 11.55 -6.72
N LEU A 206 -10.61 10.39 -6.41
CA LEU A 206 -9.99 9.34 -5.59
C LEU A 206 -10.03 8.02 -6.36
N ILE A 207 -9.27 7.03 -5.91
CA ILE A 207 -9.36 5.66 -6.43
C ILE A 207 -10.09 4.80 -5.40
N LEU A 208 -11.17 4.16 -5.83
CA LEU A 208 -11.81 3.08 -5.10
C LEU A 208 -11.19 1.76 -5.54
N ILE A 209 -10.62 1.03 -4.59
CA ILE A 209 -10.05 -0.30 -4.80
C ILE A 209 -10.89 -1.28 -4.02
N THR A 210 -11.45 -2.26 -4.71
CA THR A 210 -12.18 -3.34 -4.06
C THR A 210 -11.41 -4.64 -4.19
N ASP A 211 -11.00 -5.21 -3.06
CA ASP A 211 -10.33 -6.51 -2.98
C ASP A 211 -11.35 -7.58 -2.56
N TYR A 212 -11.43 -8.67 -3.30
CA TYR A 212 -12.19 -9.87 -2.99
C TYR A 212 -11.21 -10.99 -2.68
N VAL A 213 -11.12 -11.41 -1.42
CA VAL A 213 -10.03 -12.25 -0.93
C VAL A 213 -10.54 -13.56 -0.37
N TYR A 214 -9.93 -14.67 -0.82
CA TYR A 214 -10.13 -16.02 -0.31
C TYR A 214 -8.95 -16.44 0.56
N ASP A 215 -9.20 -17.37 1.47
CA ASP A 215 -8.15 -17.96 2.29
C ASP A 215 -7.45 -19.15 1.62
N THR A 216 -6.53 -19.77 2.35
CA THR A 216 -5.79 -20.97 1.92
C THR A 216 -6.65 -22.18 1.63
N ASP A 217 -7.87 -22.25 2.18
CA ASP A 217 -8.83 -23.32 1.93
C ASP A 217 -9.79 -22.99 0.77
N GLY A 218 -9.59 -21.86 0.09
CA GLY A 218 -10.46 -21.39 -0.98
C GLY A 218 -11.80 -20.81 -0.51
N ARG A 219 -11.96 -20.55 0.79
CA ARG A 219 -13.20 -19.98 1.35
C ARG A 219 -13.13 -18.45 1.29
N PRO A 220 -14.26 -17.75 1.03
CA PRO A 220 -14.32 -16.31 1.13
C PRO A 220 -13.82 -15.82 2.50
N LEU A 221 -12.81 -14.95 2.50
CA LEU A 221 -12.21 -14.43 3.72
C LEU A 221 -12.72 -13.03 4.03
N HIS A 222 -12.57 -12.10 3.10
CA HIS A 222 -13.07 -10.74 3.26
C HIS A 222 -13.26 -10.03 1.92
N VAL A 223 -14.07 -8.97 1.95
CA VAL A 223 -14.09 -7.94 0.92
C VAL A 223 -13.58 -6.65 1.57
N SER A 224 -12.60 -5.98 0.96
CA SER A 224 -12.22 -4.64 1.41
C SER A 224 -12.42 -3.61 0.31
N LYS A 225 -12.92 -2.43 0.70
CA LYS A 225 -13.08 -1.25 -0.15
C LYS A 225 -12.16 -0.17 0.40
N ARG A 226 -11.16 0.23 -0.39
CA ARG A 226 -10.24 1.29 -0.05
C ARG A 226 -10.49 2.51 -0.92
N ILE A 227 -10.83 3.63 -0.31
CA ILE A 227 -10.93 4.93 -0.96
C ILE A 227 -9.59 5.63 -0.71
N GLN A 228 -8.80 5.79 -1.76
CA GLN A 228 -7.41 6.19 -1.69
C GLN A 228 -7.14 7.49 -2.42
N ARG A 229 -6.29 8.33 -1.83
CA ARG A 229 -5.82 9.57 -2.43
C ARG A 229 -4.97 9.30 -3.67
N THR A 230 -5.30 9.98 -4.78
CA THR A 230 -4.58 9.85 -6.07
C THR A 230 -3.23 10.54 -6.07
N ASP A 231 -3.05 11.56 -5.24
CA ASP A 231 -1.81 12.33 -5.10
C ASP A 231 -0.76 11.64 -4.21
N ARG A 232 -1.15 10.53 -3.53
CA ARG A 232 -0.30 9.82 -2.57
C ARG A 232 -0.16 8.33 -2.84
N ALA A 233 -0.64 7.85 -3.97
CA ALA A 233 -0.51 6.45 -4.37
C ALA A 233 -0.25 6.31 -5.87
N LYS A 234 0.61 5.38 -6.21
CA LYS A 234 0.92 4.99 -7.58
C LYS A 234 0.80 3.48 -7.71
N TYR A 235 0.09 3.05 -8.73
CA TYR A 235 -0.04 1.63 -9.06
C TYR A 235 0.87 1.32 -10.24
N THR A 236 1.66 0.26 -10.11
CA THR A 236 2.55 -0.20 -11.16
C THR A 236 2.27 -1.68 -11.41
N GLU A 237 2.00 -2.01 -12.66
CA GLU A 237 1.83 -3.39 -13.10
C GLU A 237 2.89 -3.68 -14.15
N PRO A 238 3.67 -4.77 -14.02
CA PRO A 238 4.61 -5.19 -15.05
C PRO A 238 3.82 -5.68 -16.26
N ILE A 239 4.21 -5.18 -17.44
CA ILE A 239 3.71 -5.68 -18.74
C ILE A 239 4.79 -6.65 -19.22
N GLY A 240 4.44 -7.94 -19.32
CA GLY A 240 5.30 -9.00 -19.82
C GLY A 240 5.32 -9.07 -21.34
#